data_f9e18919f7f79fd09ca5bf5aee783f90
#
_entry.id   f9e18919f7f79fd09ca5bf5aee783f90
#
_cell.length_a   1.000
_cell.length_b   1.000
_cell.length_c   1.000
_cell.angle_alpha   90.00
_cell.angle_beta   90.00
_cell.angle_gamma   90.00
#
_symmetry.space_group_name_H-M   'P 1'
#
loop_
_entity.id
_entity.type
_entity.pdbx_description
1 polymer ?
#
loop_
_entity_poly.entity_id
_entity_poly.type
_entity_poly.pdbx_seq_one_letter_code
_entity_poly.pdbx_strand_id
1 'polypeptide(L)'
;MADIQLTKENFIEQVTRYGFFSEIIPECFDTDKLVDKVMDIISFVKIDIKHKPDNEIWVTAPVSLSTYKSAINRRIISVPNPEAFLRLVKFMAVNWNEIKEVSKSESSLSSITCMQDYSATTDIEEINCPLLKEKRHRKSDFIKGIESCISVSIGHQFRLKLDVANCYNSIYTHSVAWGICGKEKVKQYMQNKKTMPIPDKYDLGDGLDIFMRFQKNNETNGIITGPFTSRIFSEILFSAIDKIMKDKGFVFRRYVDDYKFYFRSREKAEESVPKIERILNEYNLNLNLSKTTIEHFPYDNYSDMKEIYNTAFSKKKIIGVLNEASNLYAKGEKGAYKYALKFLKNKKLETTKFDVIIPLLINIMLLDPRYGKYVIGFMESNREELNIAKLEKVVNEELGKNLEQELQQEALLFLHMIKRVKLSIYGTNVIKILKNYEDFSAIIALDIWKRENGFVKRTRTEAVEINRQIKNLAKKLENETYCGEHWLLLYEVNRHKLLSNKKYGYKEPKMNDFFKLLCKNNISFYSNG
;
A
#
# COMPACT_ATOMS: atom_id res chain seq x y z
N MET A 1 -10.91 -3.84 12.53
CA MET A 1 -10.20 -4.68 11.55
C MET A 1 -9.83 -5.97 12.25
N ALA A 2 -10.12 -7.12 11.68
CA ALA A 2 -9.69 -8.42 12.21
C ALA A 2 -8.30 -8.78 11.64
N ASP A 3 -7.51 -9.47 12.43
CA ASP A 3 -6.27 -10.06 11.95
C ASP A 3 -6.59 -11.44 11.37
N ILE A 4 -6.26 -11.65 10.11
CA ILE A 4 -6.45 -12.93 9.42
C ILE A 4 -5.14 -13.70 9.50
N GLN A 5 -5.15 -14.83 10.22
CA GLN A 5 -4.01 -15.72 10.28
C GLN A 5 -3.79 -16.39 8.93
N LEU A 6 -2.61 -16.22 8.34
CA LEU A 6 -2.23 -16.85 7.08
C LEU A 6 -1.81 -18.30 7.32
N THR A 7 -2.49 -19.21 6.64
CA THR A 7 -2.17 -20.63 6.53
C THR A 7 -1.84 -20.98 5.09
N LYS A 8 -1.28 -22.15 4.83
CA LYS A 8 -1.00 -22.60 3.47
C LYS A 8 -2.29 -22.68 2.62
N GLU A 9 -3.39 -23.04 3.26
CA GLU A 9 -4.70 -23.25 2.62
C GLU A 9 -5.37 -21.94 2.21
N ASN A 10 -5.25 -20.89 3.04
CA ASN A 10 -5.90 -19.60 2.77
C ASN A 10 -4.96 -18.54 2.17
N PHE A 11 -3.67 -18.84 2.00
CA PHE A 11 -2.65 -17.87 1.61
C PHE A 11 -2.99 -17.15 0.30
N ILE A 12 -3.31 -17.94 -0.74
CA ILE A 12 -3.59 -17.41 -2.09
C ILE A 12 -4.76 -16.44 -2.04
N GLU A 13 -5.86 -16.86 -1.43
CA GLU A 13 -7.06 -16.04 -1.33
C GLU A 13 -6.82 -14.76 -0.54
N GLN A 14 -6.27 -14.89 0.68
CA GLN A 14 -6.10 -13.75 1.59
C GLN A 14 -5.07 -12.74 1.06
N VAL A 15 -3.94 -13.22 0.52
CA VAL A 15 -2.93 -12.33 -0.05
C VAL A 15 -3.44 -11.66 -1.34
N THR A 16 -4.28 -12.33 -2.13
CA THR A 16 -4.90 -11.70 -3.30
C THR A 16 -5.93 -10.65 -2.90
N ARG A 17 -6.77 -10.93 -1.89
CA ARG A 17 -7.82 -10.02 -1.42
C ARG A 17 -7.26 -8.76 -0.77
N TYR A 18 -6.33 -8.91 0.16
CA TYR A 18 -5.87 -7.81 1.02
C TYR A 18 -4.42 -7.36 0.75
N GLY A 19 -3.73 -8.04 -0.12
CA GLY A 19 -2.31 -7.81 -0.37
C GLY A 19 -1.94 -7.39 -1.79
N PHE A 20 -2.92 -7.25 -2.69
CA PHE A 20 -2.69 -6.80 -4.07
C PHE A 20 -2.63 -5.27 -4.14
N PHE A 21 -3.70 -4.60 -3.72
CA PHE A 21 -3.75 -3.14 -3.63
C PHE A 21 -3.24 -2.65 -2.27
N SER A 22 -2.59 -1.49 -2.27
CA SER A 22 -2.28 -0.76 -1.05
C SER A 22 -3.55 -0.10 -0.49
N GLU A 23 -3.64 0.06 0.83
CA GLU A 23 -4.74 0.76 1.53
C GLU A 23 -4.94 2.23 1.12
N ILE A 24 -4.00 2.79 0.36
CA ILE A 24 -4.04 4.17 -0.15
C ILE A 24 -4.91 4.25 -1.41
N ILE A 25 -5.01 3.15 -2.17
CA ILE A 25 -5.84 3.08 -3.37
C ILE A 25 -7.31 3.12 -2.96
N PRO A 26 -8.16 3.93 -3.62
CA PRO A 26 -9.58 4.00 -3.32
C PRO A 26 -10.31 2.65 -3.43
N GLU A 27 -11.30 2.44 -2.58
CA GLU A 27 -12.07 1.19 -2.46
C GLU A 27 -12.83 0.80 -3.75
N CYS A 28 -13.00 1.71 -4.70
CA CYS A 28 -13.54 1.36 -6.02
C CYS A 28 -12.57 0.54 -6.88
N PHE A 29 -11.32 0.37 -6.43
CA PHE A 29 -10.36 -0.57 -6.99
C PHE A 29 -10.14 -1.70 -6.01
N ASP A 30 -10.62 -2.89 -6.37
CA ASP A 30 -10.61 -4.08 -5.52
C ASP A 30 -10.23 -5.34 -6.30
N THR A 31 -10.09 -6.44 -5.58
CA THR A 31 -9.82 -7.77 -6.15
C THR A 31 -10.93 -8.77 -5.85
N ASP A 32 -12.10 -8.34 -5.39
CA ASP A 32 -13.15 -9.25 -4.92
C ASP A 32 -13.55 -10.25 -6.00
N LYS A 33 -13.81 -9.79 -7.22
CA LYS A 33 -14.14 -10.68 -8.35
C LYS A 33 -13.00 -11.61 -8.76
N LEU A 34 -11.75 -11.17 -8.58
CA LEU A 34 -10.60 -12.05 -8.82
C LEU A 34 -10.52 -13.13 -7.76
N VAL A 35 -10.73 -12.78 -6.50
CA VAL A 35 -10.66 -13.71 -5.36
C VAL A 35 -11.72 -14.79 -5.47
N ASP A 36 -12.95 -14.46 -5.88
CA ASP A 36 -14.04 -15.44 -6.08
C ASP A 36 -13.67 -16.54 -7.09
N LYS A 37 -12.70 -16.29 -7.97
CA LYS A 37 -12.23 -17.21 -9.01
C LYS A 37 -10.73 -17.50 -8.94
N VAL A 38 -10.05 -17.09 -7.86
CA VAL A 38 -8.59 -17.12 -7.80
C VAL A 38 -8.03 -18.52 -7.93
N MET A 39 -8.69 -19.55 -7.38
CA MET A 39 -8.22 -20.94 -7.46
C MET A 39 -8.30 -21.48 -8.89
N ASP A 40 -9.31 -21.11 -9.65
CA ASP A 40 -9.43 -21.45 -11.06
C ASP A 40 -8.35 -20.72 -11.88
N ILE A 41 -8.19 -19.40 -11.67
CA ILE A 41 -7.23 -18.57 -12.41
C ILE A 41 -5.79 -19.01 -12.13
N ILE A 42 -5.44 -19.27 -10.86
CA ILE A 42 -4.06 -19.61 -10.47
C ILE A 42 -3.61 -20.96 -11.01
N SER A 43 -4.54 -21.84 -11.38
CA SER A 43 -4.21 -23.11 -12.02
C SER A 43 -3.49 -22.90 -13.35
N PHE A 44 -3.79 -21.84 -14.08
CA PHE A 44 -3.16 -21.45 -15.36
C PHE A 44 -1.79 -20.79 -15.18
N VAL A 45 -1.45 -20.36 -13.97
CA VAL A 45 -0.19 -19.66 -13.68
C VAL A 45 0.91 -20.69 -13.41
N LYS A 46 1.99 -20.66 -14.19
CA LYS A 46 3.12 -21.58 -14.04
C LYS A 46 4.20 -20.99 -13.12
N ILE A 47 4.80 -21.82 -12.26
CA ILE A 47 5.88 -21.43 -11.32
C ILE A 47 7.16 -22.26 -11.50
N ASP A 48 7.30 -23.01 -12.59
CA ASP A 48 8.49 -23.81 -12.84
C ASP A 48 9.67 -22.92 -13.25
N ILE A 49 10.70 -22.89 -12.41
CA ILE A 49 11.92 -22.10 -12.62
C ILE A 49 13.04 -22.95 -13.23
N LYS A 50 12.98 -24.30 -13.05
CA LYS A 50 14.06 -25.24 -13.44
C LYS A 50 14.17 -25.42 -14.93
N HIS A 51 13.08 -25.34 -15.63
CA HIS A 51 13.08 -25.28 -17.08
C HIS A 51 13.25 -23.82 -17.45
N LYS A 52 14.40 -23.45 -18.06
CA LYS A 52 14.61 -22.12 -18.62
C LYS A 52 13.32 -21.68 -19.28
N PRO A 53 12.82 -20.50 -18.95
CA PRO A 53 11.57 -20.05 -19.53
C PRO A 53 11.78 -19.83 -21.02
N ASP A 54 11.56 -20.85 -21.82
CA ASP A 54 11.31 -20.67 -23.23
C ASP A 54 10.03 -19.83 -23.30
N ASN A 55 10.18 -18.51 -23.34
CA ASN A 55 9.13 -17.53 -23.67
C ASN A 55 7.82 -17.57 -22.88
N GLU A 56 7.74 -18.24 -21.72
CA GLU A 56 6.47 -18.38 -20.98
C GLU A 56 6.35 -17.52 -19.70
N ILE A 57 7.46 -16.93 -19.23
CA ILE A 57 7.45 -16.04 -18.05
C ILE A 57 7.66 -14.60 -18.53
N TRP A 58 6.66 -13.75 -18.26
CA TRP A 58 6.65 -12.37 -18.73
C TRP A 58 7.27 -11.44 -17.71
N VAL A 59 8.16 -10.60 -18.20
CA VAL A 59 8.61 -9.41 -17.48
C VAL A 59 7.55 -8.34 -17.66
N THR A 60 7.08 -7.77 -16.56
CA THR A 60 5.99 -6.78 -16.54
C THR A 60 6.40 -5.51 -15.82
N ALA A 61 5.79 -4.40 -16.21
CA ALA A 61 5.85 -3.14 -15.48
C ALA A 61 4.65 -3.02 -14.52
N PRO A 62 4.83 -2.47 -13.32
CA PRO A 62 3.71 -2.15 -12.45
C PRO A 62 3.07 -0.83 -12.84
N VAL A 63 1.76 -0.67 -12.57
CA VAL A 63 1.12 0.65 -12.52
C VAL A 63 1.65 1.42 -11.33
N SER A 64 2.02 2.67 -11.50
CA SER A 64 2.61 3.51 -10.45
C SER A 64 1.72 4.70 -10.10
N LEU A 65 1.63 5.00 -8.80
CA LEU A 65 0.91 6.15 -8.27
C LEU A 65 1.83 6.95 -7.34
N SER A 66 1.99 8.25 -7.62
CA SER A 66 2.71 9.16 -6.73
C SER A 66 1.84 9.52 -5.53
N THR A 67 2.31 9.20 -4.32
CA THR A 67 1.56 9.37 -3.08
C THR A 67 2.29 10.27 -2.09
N TYR A 68 1.53 10.86 -1.18
CA TYR A 68 2.05 11.69 -0.10
C TYR A 68 2.93 10.87 0.86
N LYS A 69 4.11 11.38 1.15
CA LYS A 69 4.99 10.88 2.23
C LYS A 69 5.19 11.94 3.33
N SER A 70 5.41 13.18 2.92
CA SER A 70 5.51 14.37 3.77
C SER A 70 5.25 15.61 2.91
N ALA A 71 5.20 16.80 3.51
CA ALA A 71 4.94 18.06 2.80
C ALA A 71 5.86 18.31 1.57
N ILE A 72 7.08 17.78 1.59
CA ILE A 72 8.10 18.00 0.53
C ILE A 72 8.52 16.72 -0.18
N ASN A 73 8.02 15.54 0.24
CA ASN A 73 8.44 14.25 -0.32
C ASN A 73 7.26 13.41 -0.77
N ARG A 74 7.41 12.78 -1.91
CA ARG A 74 6.46 11.81 -2.48
C ARG A 74 7.00 10.40 -2.34
N ARG A 75 6.11 9.42 -2.40
CA ARG A 75 6.41 7.98 -2.46
C ARG A 75 5.68 7.39 -3.67
N ILE A 76 6.36 6.55 -4.41
CA ILE A 76 5.69 5.78 -5.47
C ILE A 76 5.12 4.50 -4.84
N ILE A 77 3.82 4.32 -4.99
CA ILE A 77 3.12 3.06 -4.73
C ILE A 77 2.91 2.38 -6.08
N SER A 78 3.13 1.07 -6.13
CA SER A 78 3.04 0.30 -7.36
C SER A 78 2.01 -0.81 -7.23
N VAL A 79 1.22 -1.03 -8.28
CA VAL A 79 0.29 -2.17 -8.41
C VAL A 79 0.84 -3.10 -9.48
N PRO A 80 1.25 -4.33 -9.12
CA PRO A 80 1.84 -5.27 -10.05
C PRO A 80 0.83 -5.75 -11.10
N ASN A 81 1.34 -6.23 -12.22
CA ASN A 81 0.53 -7.00 -13.16
C ASN A 81 -0.09 -8.22 -12.45
N PRO A 82 -1.38 -8.52 -12.62
CA PRO A 82 -2.04 -9.59 -11.87
C PRO A 82 -1.48 -10.98 -12.18
N GLU A 83 -1.00 -11.24 -13.39
CA GLU A 83 -0.37 -12.52 -13.73
C GLU A 83 0.95 -12.69 -12.96
N ALA A 84 1.83 -11.68 -13.01
CA ALA A 84 3.11 -11.71 -12.32
C ALA A 84 2.94 -11.75 -10.79
N PHE A 85 1.94 -11.06 -10.25
CA PHE A 85 1.59 -11.11 -8.83
C PHE A 85 1.12 -12.51 -8.42
N LEU A 86 0.16 -13.10 -9.13
CA LEU A 86 -0.35 -14.44 -8.83
C LEU A 86 0.73 -15.51 -8.95
N ARG A 87 1.71 -15.32 -9.83
CA ARG A 87 2.88 -16.20 -9.95
C ARG A 87 3.71 -16.20 -8.67
N LEU A 88 4.04 -15.00 -8.16
CA LEU A 88 4.76 -14.87 -6.88
C LEU A 88 3.92 -15.39 -5.72
N VAL A 89 2.62 -15.09 -5.67
CA VAL A 89 1.70 -15.58 -4.62
C VAL A 89 1.63 -17.11 -4.63
N LYS A 90 1.50 -17.75 -5.79
CA LYS A 90 1.51 -19.22 -5.93
C LYS A 90 2.83 -19.81 -5.43
N PHE A 91 3.96 -19.23 -5.83
CA PHE A 91 5.26 -19.67 -5.36
C PHE A 91 5.42 -19.55 -3.84
N MET A 92 5.01 -18.42 -3.26
CA MET A 92 5.02 -18.22 -1.81
C MET A 92 4.09 -19.20 -1.09
N ALA A 93 2.89 -19.49 -1.63
CA ALA A 93 1.94 -20.43 -1.05
C ALA A 93 2.50 -21.85 -0.98
N VAL A 94 3.13 -22.31 -2.07
CA VAL A 94 3.77 -23.64 -2.11
C VAL A 94 4.87 -23.75 -1.06
N ASN A 95 5.67 -22.69 -0.89
CA ASN A 95 6.81 -22.66 0.02
C ASN A 95 6.50 -21.98 1.37
N TRP A 96 5.23 -21.83 1.74
CA TRP A 96 4.82 -21.00 2.88
C TRP A 96 5.43 -21.42 4.21
N ASN A 97 5.57 -22.73 4.46
CA ASN A 97 6.16 -23.22 5.70
C ASN A 97 7.66 -22.85 5.82
N GLU A 98 8.40 -22.95 4.73
CA GLU A 98 9.81 -22.54 4.68
C GLU A 98 9.97 -21.03 4.83
N ILE A 99 9.08 -20.26 4.17
CA ILE A 99 9.04 -18.79 4.29
C ILE A 99 8.81 -18.39 5.75
N LYS A 100 7.85 -19.00 6.44
CA LYS A 100 7.61 -18.74 7.88
C LYS A 100 8.83 -19.02 8.74
N GLU A 101 9.58 -20.07 8.42
CA GLU A 101 10.78 -20.44 9.15
C GLU A 101 11.90 -19.41 8.97
N VAL A 102 12.21 -19.06 7.70
CA VAL A 102 13.32 -18.13 7.39
C VAL A 102 13.01 -16.68 7.75
N SER A 103 11.73 -16.30 7.88
CA SER A 103 11.30 -14.97 8.29
C SER A 103 11.09 -14.81 9.80
N LYS A 104 11.40 -15.84 10.60
CA LYS A 104 11.19 -15.78 12.04
C LYS A 104 12.27 -14.94 12.72
N SER A 105 11.87 -13.86 13.38
CA SER A 105 12.72 -13.01 14.23
C SER A 105 11.99 -12.67 15.53
N GLU A 106 12.62 -12.98 16.67
CA GLU A 106 12.11 -12.58 17.99
C GLU A 106 12.21 -11.07 18.24
N SER A 107 13.03 -10.38 17.48
CA SER A 107 13.19 -8.94 17.57
C SER A 107 12.19 -8.16 16.70
N SER A 108 11.53 -8.83 15.73
CA SER A 108 10.54 -8.20 14.89
C SER A 108 9.19 -8.07 15.60
N LEU A 109 8.64 -6.87 15.54
CA LEU A 109 7.25 -6.54 15.92
C LEU A 109 6.30 -6.62 14.71
N SER A 110 6.84 -6.92 13.53
CA SER A 110 6.13 -6.99 12.26
C SER A 110 5.83 -8.44 11.91
N SER A 111 4.57 -8.87 11.98
CA SER A 111 4.18 -10.21 11.58
C SER A 111 3.83 -10.27 10.09
N ILE A 112 4.32 -11.30 9.41
CA ILE A 112 3.88 -11.67 8.06
C ILE A 112 2.86 -12.82 8.07
N THR A 113 2.59 -13.39 9.23
CA THR A 113 1.65 -14.51 9.39
C THR A 113 0.22 -14.07 9.58
N CYS A 114 -0.01 -12.76 9.74
CA CYS A 114 -1.34 -12.17 9.86
C CYS A 114 -1.47 -11.00 8.89
N MET A 115 -2.62 -10.91 8.25
CA MET A 115 -3.02 -9.76 7.44
C MET A 115 -4.10 -8.95 8.15
N GLN A 116 -4.11 -7.65 7.90
CA GLN A 116 -5.17 -6.77 8.37
C GLN A 116 -6.26 -6.72 7.31
N ASP A 117 -7.50 -6.96 7.72
CA ASP A 117 -8.66 -6.72 6.87
C ASP A 117 -8.95 -5.22 6.80
N TYR A 118 -8.61 -4.60 5.67
CA TYR A 118 -8.86 -3.18 5.43
C TYR A 118 -10.29 -2.90 4.95
N SER A 119 -11.03 -3.91 4.49
CA SER A 119 -12.42 -3.76 4.03
C SER A 119 -13.41 -3.58 5.18
N ALA A 120 -13.07 -4.07 6.38
CA ALA A 120 -13.89 -3.90 7.56
C ALA A 120 -13.90 -2.45 8.02
N THR A 121 -14.79 -1.65 7.45
CA THR A 121 -15.03 -0.25 7.82
C THR A 121 -15.81 -0.11 9.12
N THR A 122 -16.23 -1.20 9.71
CA THR A 122 -17.13 -1.22 10.85
C THR A 122 -16.42 -1.21 12.19
N ASP A 123 -17.09 -0.59 13.09
CA ASP A 123 -16.88 -0.33 14.49
C ASP A 123 -15.91 -1.21 15.26
N ILE A 124 -15.25 -0.52 16.14
CA ILE A 124 -14.25 -0.93 17.11
C ILE A 124 -14.74 -2.07 18.03
N GLU A 125 -15.99 -2.50 17.94
CA GLU A 125 -16.58 -3.35 18.97
C GLU A 125 -16.70 -4.83 18.65
N GLU A 126 -16.90 -5.28 17.44
CA GLU A 126 -16.94 -6.73 17.19
C GLU A 126 -16.78 -7.04 15.69
N ILE A 127 -15.67 -7.64 15.31
CA ILE A 127 -15.55 -8.21 13.98
C ILE A 127 -15.66 -9.72 14.11
N ASN A 128 -16.82 -10.24 13.69
CA ASN A 128 -16.97 -11.66 13.43
C ASN A 128 -16.36 -11.95 12.06
N CYS A 129 -15.09 -12.39 12.04
CA CYS A 129 -14.56 -13.02 10.85
C CYS A 129 -15.09 -14.46 10.78
N PRO A 130 -15.79 -14.89 9.71
CA PRO A 130 -16.32 -16.25 9.60
C PRO A 130 -15.25 -17.34 9.70
N LEU A 131 -13.99 -17.00 9.42
CA LEU A 131 -12.83 -17.89 9.49
C LEU A 131 -12.14 -17.89 10.86
N LEU A 132 -12.44 -16.92 11.74
CA LEU A 132 -11.86 -16.84 13.09
C LEU A 132 -12.99 -16.93 14.12
N LYS A 133 -13.14 -18.09 14.74
CA LYS A 133 -14.10 -18.33 15.84
C LYS A 133 -13.76 -17.57 17.14
N GLU A 134 -12.73 -16.72 17.15
CA GLU A 134 -12.30 -15.98 18.34
C GLU A 134 -12.42 -14.48 18.13
N LYS A 135 -13.11 -13.81 19.04
CA LYS A 135 -13.13 -12.34 19.18
C LYS A 135 -11.74 -11.87 19.60
N ARG A 136 -10.98 -11.27 18.70
CA ARG A 136 -9.67 -10.67 19.04
C ARG A 136 -9.80 -9.15 19.07
N HIS A 137 -9.60 -8.60 20.25
CA HIS A 137 -9.52 -7.15 20.45
C HIS A 137 -8.18 -6.62 19.89
N ARG A 138 -8.24 -5.64 19.01
CA ARG A 138 -7.09 -4.96 18.41
C ARG A 138 -6.20 -4.13 19.35
N LYS A 139 -6.56 -4.07 20.63
CA LYS A 139 -5.68 -3.49 21.67
C LYS A 139 -4.28 -4.11 21.64
N SER A 140 -4.14 -5.30 21.01
CA SER A 140 -3.02 -6.12 21.32
C SER A 140 -1.73 -5.76 20.58
N ASP A 141 -1.74 -5.38 19.29
CA ASP A 141 -0.47 -5.38 18.56
C ASP A 141 0.36 -4.11 18.77
N PHE A 142 -0.25 -2.94 18.79
CA PHE A 142 0.47 -1.70 19.12
C PHE A 142 0.92 -1.69 20.58
N ILE A 143 0.02 -2.06 21.50
CA ILE A 143 0.32 -2.14 22.94
C ILE A 143 1.32 -3.25 23.21
N LYS A 144 1.18 -4.44 22.64
CA LYS A 144 2.17 -5.52 22.73
C LYS A 144 3.54 -5.10 22.19
N GLY A 145 3.56 -4.30 21.12
CA GLY A 145 4.79 -3.71 20.59
C GLY A 145 5.45 -2.79 21.61
N ILE A 146 4.69 -1.93 22.29
CA ILE A 146 5.20 -1.07 23.38
C ILE A 146 5.66 -1.93 24.56
N GLU A 147 4.85 -2.87 25.02
CA GLU A 147 5.20 -3.80 26.11
C GLU A 147 6.48 -4.57 25.80
N SER A 148 6.63 -5.07 24.58
CA SER A 148 7.84 -5.74 24.13
C SER A 148 9.06 -4.81 24.13
N CYS A 149 8.90 -3.55 23.72
CA CYS A 149 9.95 -2.55 23.79
C CYS A 149 10.35 -2.24 25.24
N ILE A 150 9.37 -2.05 26.13
CA ILE A 150 9.60 -1.80 27.56
C ILE A 150 10.30 -3.01 28.21
N SER A 151 9.83 -4.23 27.93
CA SER A 151 10.40 -5.46 28.50
C SER A 151 11.88 -5.62 28.18
N VAL A 152 12.31 -5.37 26.94
CA VAL A 152 13.74 -5.51 26.58
C VAL A 152 14.59 -4.33 27.00
N SER A 153 13.98 -3.21 27.37
CA SER A 153 14.71 -2.00 27.81
C SER A 153 15.19 -2.03 29.25
N ILE A 154 14.88 -3.10 30.01
CA ILE A 154 15.26 -3.20 31.43
C ILE A 154 16.77 -3.00 31.63
N GLY A 155 17.14 -2.04 32.46
CA GLY A 155 18.53 -1.69 32.76
C GLY A 155 19.24 -0.87 31.67
N HIS A 156 18.53 -0.44 30.62
CA HIS A 156 19.06 0.42 29.56
C HIS A 156 18.50 1.83 29.69
N GLN A 157 19.39 2.82 29.76
CA GLN A 157 19.01 4.24 29.94
C GLN A 157 18.91 4.99 28.62
N PHE A 158 19.45 4.42 27.52
CA PHE A 158 19.50 5.06 26.23
C PHE A 158 18.85 4.19 25.16
N ARG A 159 18.04 4.84 24.30
CA ARG A 159 17.46 4.22 23.13
C ARG A 159 17.97 4.92 21.87
N LEU A 160 18.58 4.13 20.97
CA LEU A 160 18.96 4.55 19.64
C LEU A 160 17.84 4.15 18.66
N LYS A 161 17.23 5.15 18.01
CA LYS A 161 16.29 4.93 16.90
C LYS A 161 17.03 5.04 15.58
N LEU A 162 16.81 4.09 14.69
CA LEU A 162 17.37 4.05 13.36
C LEU A 162 16.27 3.73 12.34
N ASP A 163 16.33 4.40 11.18
CA ASP A 163 15.45 4.22 10.02
C ASP A 163 16.31 3.83 8.82
N VAL A 164 15.92 2.81 8.06
CA VAL A 164 16.63 2.44 6.83
C VAL A 164 16.20 3.38 5.70
N ALA A 165 17.17 4.06 5.10
CA ALA A 165 16.91 5.03 4.05
C ALA A 165 16.29 4.35 2.82
N ASN A 166 15.14 4.88 2.37
CA ASN A 166 14.46 4.45 1.14
C ASN A 166 14.33 2.92 1.01
N CYS A 167 14.00 2.24 2.10
CA CYS A 167 14.12 0.81 2.32
C CYS A 167 13.75 -0.05 1.10
N TYR A 168 12.49 -0.06 0.65
CA TYR A 168 12.04 -0.93 -0.45
C TYR A 168 12.74 -0.63 -1.78
N ASN A 169 13.04 0.64 -2.07
CA ASN A 169 13.76 1.01 -3.27
C ASN A 169 15.27 0.69 -3.22
N SER A 170 15.81 0.43 -2.01
CA SER A 170 17.22 0.09 -1.80
C SER A 170 17.46 -1.42 -1.71
N ILE A 171 16.43 -2.24 -1.47
CA ILE A 171 16.60 -3.69 -1.38
C ILE A 171 17.10 -4.24 -2.72
N TYR A 172 18.27 -4.85 -2.68
CA TYR A 172 18.81 -5.62 -3.80
C TYR A 172 18.16 -7.00 -3.81
N THR A 173 17.45 -7.37 -4.87
CA THR A 173 16.58 -8.55 -4.84
C THR A 173 17.34 -9.86 -4.60
N HIS A 174 18.57 -9.99 -5.13
CA HIS A 174 19.41 -11.15 -4.85
C HIS A 174 19.80 -11.30 -3.37
N SER A 175 19.68 -10.22 -2.58
CA SER A 175 20.02 -10.27 -1.14
C SER A 175 19.06 -11.17 -0.35
N VAL A 176 17.89 -11.53 -0.87
CA VAL A 176 17.00 -12.50 -0.21
C VAL A 176 17.63 -13.89 -0.15
N ALA A 177 18.27 -14.33 -1.21
CA ALA A 177 19.02 -15.59 -1.23
C ALA A 177 20.20 -15.55 -0.25
N TRP A 178 20.87 -14.38 -0.12
CA TRP A 178 21.93 -14.21 0.90
C TRP A 178 21.39 -14.33 2.33
N GLY A 179 20.19 -13.76 2.58
CA GLY A 179 19.52 -13.86 3.88
C GLY A 179 19.16 -15.30 4.23
N ILE A 180 18.68 -16.08 3.26
CA ILE A 180 18.24 -17.47 3.46
C ILE A 180 19.43 -18.41 3.61
N CYS A 181 20.41 -18.35 2.71
CA CYS A 181 21.51 -19.35 2.62
C CYS A 181 22.84 -18.89 3.22
N GLY A 182 22.95 -17.57 3.53
CA GLY A 182 24.23 -16.94 3.87
C GLY A 182 24.95 -16.38 2.63
N LYS A 183 25.38 -15.12 2.73
CA LYS A 183 25.97 -14.36 1.60
C LYS A 183 27.17 -15.05 0.97
N GLU A 184 28.13 -15.51 1.78
CA GLU A 184 29.36 -16.13 1.29
C GLU A 184 29.08 -17.46 0.59
N LYS A 185 28.19 -18.29 1.13
CA LYS A 185 27.80 -19.57 0.50
C LYS A 185 27.17 -19.36 -0.87
N VAL A 186 26.26 -18.37 -0.98
CA VAL A 186 25.64 -18.04 -2.28
C VAL A 186 26.67 -17.55 -3.27
N LYS A 187 27.59 -16.66 -2.88
CA LYS A 187 28.65 -16.16 -3.76
C LYS A 187 29.56 -17.27 -4.25
N GLN A 188 30.03 -18.14 -3.36
CA GLN A 188 30.85 -19.30 -3.70
C GLN A 188 30.12 -20.24 -4.68
N TYR A 189 28.86 -20.55 -4.40
CA TYR A 189 28.05 -21.35 -5.30
C TYR A 189 27.89 -20.70 -6.68
N MET A 190 27.60 -19.40 -6.74
CA MET A 190 27.45 -18.68 -8.01
C MET A 190 28.73 -18.67 -8.85
N GLN A 191 29.90 -18.63 -8.22
CA GLN A 191 31.21 -18.72 -8.88
C GLN A 191 31.54 -20.15 -9.37
N ASN A 192 31.05 -21.17 -8.64
CA ASN A 192 31.43 -22.56 -8.82
C ASN A 192 30.24 -23.50 -9.08
N LYS A 193 29.20 -23.03 -9.77
CA LYS A 193 27.92 -23.76 -10.00
C LYS A 193 28.11 -25.21 -10.51
N LYS A 194 29.18 -25.48 -11.25
CA LYS A 194 29.44 -26.81 -11.84
C LYS A 194 30.00 -27.84 -10.85
N THR A 195 30.63 -27.35 -9.78
CA THR A 195 31.42 -28.18 -8.86
C THR A 195 30.91 -28.17 -7.42
N MET A 196 30.10 -27.19 -7.07
CA MET A 196 29.54 -27.09 -5.72
C MET A 196 28.08 -27.57 -5.67
N PRO A 197 27.67 -28.23 -4.58
CA PRO A 197 26.26 -28.57 -4.36
C PRO A 197 25.45 -27.29 -4.20
N ILE A 198 24.16 -27.35 -4.59
CA ILE A 198 23.21 -26.27 -4.39
C ILE A 198 23.07 -26.02 -2.89
N PRO A 199 23.23 -24.77 -2.40
CA PRO A 199 22.98 -24.48 -0.98
C PRO A 199 21.55 -24.82 -0.56
N ASP A 200 21.39 -25.27 0.68
CA ASP A 200 20.05 -25.55 1.23
C ASP A 200 19.15 -24.33 1.10
N LYS A 201 17.89 -24.54 0.67
CA LYS A 201 16.88 -23.50 0.41
C LYS A 201 17.28 -22.44 -0.64
N TYR A 202 18.34 -22.69 -1.46
CA TYR A 202 18.74 -21.75 -2.52
C TYR A 202 17.60 -21.53 -3.54
N ASP A 203 16.92 -22.61 -3.95
CA ASP A 203 15.80 -22.54 -4.92
C ASP A 203 14.65 -21.65 -4.39
N LEU A 204 14.44 -21.58 -3.07
CA LEU A 204 13.47 -20.65 -2.46
C LEU A 204 13.93 -19.19 -2.67
N GLY A 205 15.20 -18.89 -2.34
CA GLY A 205 15.73 -17.53 -2.48
C GLY A 205 15.80 -17.05 -3.94
N ASP A 206 16.23 -17.94 -4.84
CA ASP A 206 16.32 -17.66 -6.28
C ASP A 206 14.95 -17.44 -6.91
N GLY A 207 13.95 -18.25 -6.52
CA GLY A 207 12.58 -18.10 -6.99
C GLY A 207 11.91 -16.79 -6.51
N LEU A 208 12.11 -16.44 -5.24
CA LEU A 208 11.62 -15.16 -4.71
C LEU A 208 12.26 -13.97 -5.44
N ASP A 209 13.56 -14.01 -5.71
CA ASP A 209 14.27 -13.00 -6.48
C ASP A 209 13.70 -12.86 -7.89
N ILE A 210 13.61 -13.96 -8.63
CA ILE A 210 13.14 -13.97 -10.01
C ILE A 210 11.71 -13.41 -10.12
N PHE A 211 10.79 -13.92 -9.32
CA PHE A 211 9.39 -13.50 -9.41
C PHE A 211 9.16 -12.08 -8.88
N MET A 212 9.98 -11.58 -7.98
CA MET A 212 9.95 -10.19 -7.56
C MET A 212 10.42 -9.25 -8.67
N ARG A 213 11.54 -9.57 -9.33
CA ARG A 213 12.07 -8.77 -10.44
C ARG A 213 11.12 -8.71 -11.64
N PHE A 214 10.47 -9.82 -11.96
CA PHE A 214 9.56 -9.91 -13.10
C PHE A 214 8.30 -9.04 -12.96
N GLN A 215 7.99 -8.59 -11.76
CA GLN A 215 6.95 -7.57 -11.52
C GLN A 215 7.45 -6.13 -11.73
N LYS A 216 8.76 -5.94 -11.93
CA LYS A 216 9.41 -4.62 -12.03
C LYS A 216 10.44 -4.58 -13.15
N ASN A 217 10.03 -4.84 -14.38
CA ASN A 217 10.91 -4.78 -15.57
C ASN A 217 12.21 -5.58 -15.45
N ASN A 218 12.24 -6.64 -14.67
CA ASN A 218 13.43 -7.43 -14.36
C ASN A 218 14.56 -6.63 -13.67
N GLU A 219 14.22 -5.52 -13.00
CA GLU A 219 15.18 -4.72 -12.24
C GLU A 219 15.54 -5.40 -10.92
N THR A 220 16.84 -5.40 -10.61
CA THR A 220 17.39 -6.00 -9.38
C THR A 220 17.45 -5.02 -8.21
N ASN A 221 17.43 -3.71 -8.49
CA ASN A 221 17.46 -2.67 -7.47
C ASN A 221 16.06 -2.22 -7.09
N GLY A 222 15.73 -2.38 -5.83
CA GLY A 222 14.43 -2.06 -5.26
C GLY A 222 13.35 -3.08 -5.59
N ILE A 223 12.42 -3.20 -4.66
CA ILE A 223 11.17 -3.96 -4.81
C ILE A 223 9.98 -3.01 -4.90
N ILE A 224 8.88 -3.47 -5.48
CA ILE A 224 7.67 -2.65 -5.59
C ILE A 224 7.12 -2.33 -4.20
N THR A 225 6.62 -1.11 -4.01
CA THR A 225 5.99 -0.66 -2.76
C THR A 225 4.48 -0.70 -2.92
N GLY A 226 3.80 -1.39 -2.02
CA GLY A 226 2.33 -1.48 -2.00
C GLY A 226 1.84 -2.88 -1.70
N PRO A 227 2.19 -3.91 -2.48
CA PRO A 227 1.73 -5.28 -2.26
C PRO A 227 2.26 -5.90 -0.97
N PHE A 228 1.46 -6.76 -0.36
CA PHE A 228 1.87 -7.50 0.85
C PHE A 228 3.02 -8.48 0.59
N THR A 229 3.15 -8.99 -0.63
CA THR A 229 4.27 -9.83 -1.05
C THR A 229 5.63 -9.16 -0.86
N SER A 230 5.72 -7.84 -1.07
CA SER A 230 6.93 -7.07 -0.81
C SER A 230 7.28 -7.00 0.68
N ARG A 231 6.26 -6.96 1.55
CA ARG A 231 6.47 -7.02 3.01
C ARG A 231 7.01 -8.39 3.43
N ILE A 232 6.48 -9.49 2.86
CA ILE A 232 7.00 -10.84 3.12
C ILE A 232 8.47 -10.92 2.68
N PHE A 233 8.77 -10.44 1.48
CA PHE A 233 10.13 -10.45 0.92
C PHE A 233 11.11 -9.66 1.82
N SER A 234 10.73 -8.45 2.24
CA SER A 234 11.56 -7.62 3.12
C SER A 234 11.75 -8.26 4.50
N GLU A 235 10.71 -8.90 5.07
CA GLU A 235 10.80 -9.53 6.38
C GLU A 235 11.78 -10.72 6.39
N ILE A 236 11.85 -11.50 5.31
CA ILE A 236 12.86 -12.57 5.15
C ILE A 236 14.27 -11.97 5.24
N LEU A 237 14.53 -10.89 4.52
CA LEU A 237 15.83 -10.22 4.51
C LEU A 237 16.17 -9.64 5.88
N PHE A 238 15.24 -8.89 6.47
CA PHE A 238 15.48 -8.26 7.77
C PHE A 238 15.59 -9.27 8.92
N SER A 239 14.92 -10.42 8.86
CA SER A 239 15.08 -11.48 9.85
C SER A 239 16.49 -12.08 9.86
N ALA A 240 17.12 -12.19 8.69
CA ALA A 240 18.51 -12.61 8.60
C ALA A 240 19.47 -11.55 9.18
N ILE A 241 19.21 -10.27 8.91
CA ILE A 241 19.98 -9.15 9.48
C ILE A 241 19.81 -9.10 11.01
N ASP A 242 18.57 -9.27 11.51
CA ASP A 242 18.26 -9.34 12.93
C ASP A 242 19.07 -10.43 13.64
N LYS A 243 19.22 -11.60 13.01
CA LYS A 243 20.03 -12.70 13.55
C LYS A 243 21.49 -12.28 13.72
N ILE A 244 22.09 -11.66 12.69
CA ILE A 244 23.47 -11.16 12.74
C ILE A 244 23.64 -10.13 13.87
N MET A 245 22.69 -9.20 14.01
CA MET A 245 22.72 -8.19 15.06
C MET A 245 22.59 -8.82 16.46
N LYS A 246 21.70 -9.80 16.60
CA LYS A 246 21.53 -10.55 17.87
C LYS A 246 22.79 -11.33 18.24
N ASP A 247 23.42 -12.02 17.28
CA ASP A 247 24.67 -12.77 17.47
C ASP A 247 25.83 -11.84 17.89
N LYS A 248 25.79 -10.56 17.52
CA LYS A 248 26.74 -9.52 17.98
C LYS A 248 26.36 -8.90 19.33
N GLY A 249 25.31 -9.40 19.99
CA GLY A 249 24.90 -8.98 21.32
C GLY A 249 24.06 -7.71 21.38
N PHE A 250 23.51 -7.24 20.28
CA PHE A 250 22.61 -6.09 20.30
C PHE A 250 21.26 -6.45 20.92
N VAL A 251 20.74 -5.56 21.76
CA VAL A 251 19.39 -5.61 22.33
C VAL A 251 18.53 -4.62 21.57
N PHE A 252 17.49 -5.10 20.88
CA PHE A 252 16.66 -4.25 20.02
C PHE A 252 15.28 -4.82 19.76
N ARG A 253 14.40 -3.96 19.22
CA ARG A 253 13.15 -4.31 18.55
C ARG A 253 13.11 -3.62 17.20
N ARG A 254 12.46 -4.26 16.22
CA ARG A 254 12.28 -3.74 14.86
C ARG A 254 10.81 -3.79 14.46
N TYR A 255 10.34 -2.73 13.82
CA TYR A 255 9.06 -2.70 13.13
C TYR A 255 9.29 -2.35 11.66
N VAL A 256 9.20 -3.33 10.78
CA VAL A 256 9.56 -3.27 9.35
C VAL A 256 11.02 -2.82 9.17
N ASP A 257 11.27 -1.56 8.86
CA ASP A 257 12.57 -0.91 8.66
C ASP A 257 13.00 0.02 9.80
N ASP A 258 12.13 0.21 10.80
CA ASP A 258 12.40 1.04 11.98
C ASP A 258 12.99 0.21 13.13
N TYR A 259 14.22 0.49 13.51
CA TYR A 259 14.92 -0.17 14.62
C TYR A 259 14.93 0.68 15.89
N LYS A 260 14.78 0.03 17.05
CA LYS A 260 14.96 0.60 18.40
C LYS A 260 15.98 -0.25 19.16
N PHE A 261 17.21 0.24 19.26
CA PHE A 261 18.27 -0.40 20.03
C PHE A 261 18.36 0.18 21.42
N TYR A 262 18.76 -0.61 22.41
CA TYR A 262 18.80 -0.24 23.82
C TYR A 262 20.22 -0.39 24.38
N PHE A 263 20.70 0.63 25.09
CA PHE A 263 22.07 0.74 25.63
C PHE A 263 22.07 1.25 27.05
N ARG A 264 23.11 0.88 27.82
CA ARG A 264 23.30 1.36 29.19
C ARG A 264 23.90 2.76 29.25
N SER A 265 24.70 3.16 28.25
CA SER A 265 25.29 4.49 28.18
C SER A 265 25.16 5.08 26.77
N ARG A 266 25.28 6.40 26.67
CA ARG A 266 25.22 7.16 25.44
C ARG A 266 26.40 6.83 24.52
N GLU A 267 27.60 6.70 25.09
CA GLU A 267 28.83 6.40 24.36
C GLU A 267 28.69 5.06 23.62
N LYS A 268 28.14 4.01 24.30
CA LYS A 268 27.89 2.71 23.67
C LYS A 268 26.86 2.80 22.53
N ALA A 269 25.85 3.66 22.68
CA ALA A 269 24.88 3.88 21.60
C ALA A 269 25.57 4.54 20.38
N GLU A 270 26.37 5.58 20.61
CA GLU A 270 27.11 6.29 19.54
C GLU A 270 28.13 5.37 18.84
N GLU A 271 28.92 4.59 19.58
CA GLU A 271 29.87 3.62 19.04
C GLU A 271 29.21 2.48 18.24
N SER A 272 27.93 2.24 18.48
CA SER A 272 27.19 1.16 17.82
C SER A 272 26.65 1.56 16.44
N VAL A 273 26.43 2.86 16.18
CA VAL A 273 25.90 3.33 14.89
C VAL A 273 26.74 2.84 13.71
N PRO A 274 28.07 3.06 13.65
CA PRO A 274 28.87 2.60 12.52
C PRO A 274 28.97 1.07 12.43
N LYS A 275 28.80 0.35 13.54
CA LYS A 275 28.79 -1.13 13.54
C LYS A 275 27.50 -1.66 12.91
N ILE A 276 26.37 -1.06 13.25
CA ILE A 276 25.04 -1.38 12.70
C ILE A 276 25.00 -1.00 11.20
N GLU A 277 25.48 0.19 10.86
CA GLU A 277 25.57 0.65 9.47
C GLU A 277 26.37 -0.32 8.60
N ARG A 278 27.50 -0.81 9.08
CA ARG A 278 28.32 -1.80 8.36
C ARG A 278 27.55 -3.10 8.10
N ILE A 279 26.76 -3.59 9.07
CA ILE A 279 25.91 -4.79 8.87
C ILE A 279 24.85 -4.53 7.79
N LEU A 280 24.19 -3.38 7.82
CA LEU A 280 23.19 -3.01 6.82
C LEU A 280 23.80 -2.86 5.43
N ASN A 281 24.97 -2.23 5.34
CA ASN A 281 25.70 -2.04 4.07
C ASN A 281 26.12 -3.36 3.40
N GLU A 282 26.31 -4.44 4.17
CA GLU A 282 26.54 -5.77 3.61
C GLU A 282 25.36 -6.26 2.75
N TYR A 283 24.17 -5.71 2.97
CA TYR A 283 22.93 -6.00 2.24
C TYR A 283 22.48 -4.84 1.33
N ASN A 284 23.37 -3.87 1.05
CA ASN A 284 23.09 -2.64 0.28
C ASN A 284 22.02 -1.72 0.92
N LEU A 285 21.86 -1.80 2.23
CA LEU A 285 20.93 -0.94 2.97
C LEU A 285 21.71 0.16 3.69
N ASN A 286 21.21 1.39 3.63
CA ASN A 286 21.84 2.56 4.23
C ASN A 286 20.97 3.13 5.36
N LEU A 287 21.61 3.73 6.37
CA LEU A 287 20.90 4.43 7.43
C LEU A 287 20.41 5.81 6.98
N ASN A 288 19.25 6.18 7.45
CA ASN A 288 18.75 7.54 7.36
C ASN A 288 19.27 8.38 8.55
N LEU A 289 20.43 9.00 8.35
CA LEU A 289 21.08 9.77 9.43
C LEU A 289 20.22 10.91 9.96
N SER A 290 19.38 11.52 9.13
CA SER A 290 18.49 12.62 9.56
C SER A 290 17.38 12.16 10.52
N LYS A 291 17.07 10.86 10.55
CA LYS A 291 16.12 10.23 11.47
C LYS A 291 16.77 9.42 12.57
N THR A 292 18.10 9.36 12.60
CA THR A 292 18.84 8.69 13.65
C THR A 292 18.84 9.55 14.90
N THR A 293 18.31 9.01 16.00
CA THR A 293 18.21 9.76 17.27
C THR A 293 18.58 8.88 18.45
N ILE A 294 19.25 9.48 19.45
CA ILE A 294 19.54 8.85 20.74
C ILE A 294 18.71 9.56 21.80
N GLU A 295 17.84 8.82 22.44
CA GLU A 295 16.93 9.29 23.47
C GLU A 295 17.35 8.74 24.85
N HIS A 296 17.21 9.56 25.89
CA HIS A 296 17.39 9.14 27.28
C HIS A 296 16.04 8.73 27.88
N PHE A 297 16.04 7.77 28.80
CA PHE A 297 14.83 7.39 29.54
C PHE A 297 14.26 8.61 30.32
N PRO A 298 12.95 8.83 30.41
CA PRO A 298 11.87 8.00 29.83
C PRO A 298 11.65 8.29 28.34
N TYR A 299 11.60 7.25 27.51
CA TYR A 299 11.45 7.37 26.06
C TYR A 299 10.20 6.71 25.47
N ASP A 300 9.44 5.97 26.24
CA ASP A 300 8.13 5.44 25.86
C ASP A 300 7.08 5.82 26.91
N ASN A 301 5.93 6.28 26.43
CA ASN A 301 4.75 6.46 27.27
C ASN A 301 3.82 5.25 27.07
N TYR A 302 3.60 4.49 28.13
CA TYR A 302 2.56 3.47 28.17
C TYR A 302 1.23 4.16 28.42
N SER A 303 0.55 4.52 27.33
CA SER A 303 -0.78 5.15 27.41
C SER A 303 -1.72 4.52 26.39
N ASP A 304 -2.95 4.27 26.80
CA ASP A 304 -4.02 3.92 25.87
C ASP A 304 -4.50 5.20 25.18
N MET A 305 -3.85 5.50 24.02
CA MET A 305 -4.19 6.68 23.21
C MET A 305 -5.68 6.71 22.85
N LYS A 306 -6.34 5.56 22.69
CA LYS A 306 -7.77 5.50 22.41
C LYS A 306 -8.59 6.05 23.59
N GLU A 307 -8.22 5.73 24.81
CA GLU A 307 -8.88 6.24 26.01
C GLU A 307 -8.69 7.75 26.16
N ILE A 308 -7.45 8.22 25.92
CA ILE A 308 -7.12 9.66 25.94
C ILE A 308 -7.97 10.40 24.91
N TYR A 309 -8.01 9.92 23.65
CA TYR A 309 -8.81 10.57 22.60
C TYR A 309 -10.32 10.47 22.87
N ASN A 310 -10.82 9.32 23.33
CA ASN A 310 -12.24 9.20 23.67
C ASN A 310 -12.63 10.18 24.78
N THR A 311 -11.82 10.33 25.82
CA THR A 311 -12.04 11.29 26.89
C THR A 311 -12.00 12.72 26.36
N ALA A 312 -11.00 13.05 25.51
CA ALA A 312 -10.84 14.39 24.93
C ALA A 312 -12.00 14.78 24.00
N PHE A 313 -12.60 13.80 23.29
CA PHE A 313 -13.67 14.03 22.31
C PHE A 313 -15.07 13.81 22.86
N SER A 314 -15.21 13.10 23.99
CA SER A 314 -16.51 12.86 24.62
C SER A 314 -17.23 14.19 24.91
N LYS A 315 -18.57 14.18 24.75
CA LYS A 315 -19.43 15.35 24.97
C LYS A 315 -19.18 16.57 24.06
N LYS A 316 -18.23 16.50 23.10
CA LYS A 316 -17.97 17.60 22.16
C LYS A 316 -18.81 17.45 20.88
N LYS A 317 -19.25 18.57 20.33
CA LYS A 317 -19.81 18.67 18.99
C LYS A 317 -18.70 18.60 17.94
N ILE A 318 -19.04 18.46 16.65
CA ILE A 318 -18.09 18.27 15.54
C ILE A 318 -16.94 19.30 15.57
N ILE A 319 -17.25 20.59 15.63
CA ILE A 319 -16.22 21.66 15.68
C ILE A 319 -15.33 21.51 16.93
N GLY A 320 -15.91 21.20 18.09
CA GLY A 320 -15.15 20.97 19.32
C GLY A 320 -14.20 19.78 19.23
N VAL A 321 -14.60 18.70 18.55
CA VAL A 321 -13.73 17.54 18.28
C VAL A 321 -12.59 17.93 17.34
N LEU A 322 -12.88 18.63 16.25
CA LEU A 322 -11.86 19.06 15.28
C LEU A 322 -10.86 20.04 15.90
N ASN A 323 -11.31 21.00 16.72
CA ASN A 323 -10.44 21.93 17.43
C ASN A 323 -9.53 21.20 18.43
N GLU A 324 -10.09 20.24 19.20
CA GLU A 324 -9.28 19.45 20.13
C GLU A 324 -8.26 18.58 19.41
N ALA A 325 -8.65 17.99 18.28
CA ALA A 325 -7.71 17.24 17.43
C ALA A 325 -6.58 18.14 16.91
N SER A 326 -6.90 19.39 16.53
CA SER A 326 -5.91 20.38 16.10
C SER A 326 -4.93 20.74 17.23
N ASN A 327 -5.43 20.92 18.46
CA ASN A 327 -4.61 21.19 19.63
C ASN A 327 -3.66 20.02 19.95
N LEU A 328 -4.16 18.79 19.90
CA LEU A 328 -3.36 17.58 20.12
C LEU A 328 -2.32 17.38 19.01
N TYR A 329 -2.70 17.62 17.76
CA TYR A 329 -1.78 17.55 16.62
C TYR A 329 -0.65 18.57 16.74
N ALA A 330 -0.95 19.80 17.14
CA ALA A 330 0.05 20.86 17.38
C ALA A 330 1.03 20.50 18.52
N LYS A 331 0.60 19.67 19.49
CA LYS A 331 1.45 19.11 20.55
C LYS A 331 2.27 17.90 20.11
N GLY A 332 2.20 17.51 18.82
CA GLY A 332 2.96 16.39 18.26
C GLY A 332 2.18 15.07 18.15
N GLU A 333 0.92 15.01 18.56
CA GLU A 333 0.08 13.83 18.49
C GLU A 333 -0.45 13.59 17.07
N LYS A 334 0.37 13.05 16.20
CA LYS A 334 0.07 12.83 14.76
C LYS A 334 -1.19 11.97 14.50
N GLY A 335 -1.60 11.13 15.45
CA GLY A 335 -2.80 10.30 15.37
C GLY A 335 -4.12 11.02 15.63
N ALA A 336 -4.08 12.24 16.19
CA ALA A 336 -5.25 12.95 16.70
C ALA A 336 -6.38 13.12 15.66
N TYR A 337 -6.05 13.58 14.44
CA TYR A 337 -7.04 13.72 13.38
C TYR A 337 -7.67 12.39 12.94
N LYS A 338 -6.87 11.32 12.86
CA LYS A 338 -7.40 9.98 12.52
C LYS A 338 -8.44 9.50 13.52
N TYR A 339 -8.16 9.69 14.82
CA TYR A 339 -9.11 9.32 15.89
C TYR A 339 -10.33 10.23 15.91
N ALA A 340 -10.14 11.54 15.73
CA ALA A 340 -11.24 12.50 15.64
C ALA A 340 -12.20 12.15 14.48
N LEU A 341 -11.68 11.91 13.28
CA LEU A 341 -12.49 11.54 12.12
C LEU A 341 -13.22 10.20 12.31
N LYS A 342 -12.60 9.21 12.95
CA LYS A 342 -13.28 7.97 13.34
C LYS A 342 -14.39 8.21 14.36
N PHE A 343 -14.16 9.07 15.35
CA PHE A 343 -15.15 9.45 16.33
C PHE A 343 -16.34 10.18 15.69
N LEU A 344 -16.08 10.98 14.64
CA LEU A 344 -17.10 11.73 13.92
C LEU A 344 -17.92 10.88 12.94
N LYS A 345 -17.51 9.67 12.59
CA LYS A 345 -18.15 8.83 11.56
C LYS A 345 -19.67 8.77 11.66
N ASN A 346 -20.20 8.64 12.88
CA ASN A 346 -21.63 8.52 13.13
C ASN A 346 -22.28 9.83 13.62
N LYS A 347 -21.58 10.96 13.52
CA LYS A 347 -22.13 12.27 13.92
C LYS A 347 -22.84 12.92 12.74
N LYS A 348 -24.01 13.50 13.02
CA LYS A 348 -24.76 14.29 12.03
C LYS A 348 -24.19 15.68 11.90
N LEU A 349 -24.04 16.15 10.65
CA LEU A 349 -23.59 17.50 10.33
C LEU A 349 -24.66 18.52 10.73
N GLU A 350 -24.23 19.55 11.46
CA GLU A 350 -25.06 20.72 11.70
C GLU A 350 -25.06 21.62 10.46
N THR A 351 -26.18 21.71 9.76
CA THR A 351 -26.31 22.46 8.50
C THR A 351 -25.90 23.93 8.62
N THR A 352 -26.15 24.55 9.79
CA THR A 352 -25.75 25.93 10.11
C THR A 352 -24.23 26.14 10.20
N LYS A 353 -23.45 25.04 10.28
CA LYS A 353 -21.97 25.07 10.42
C LYS A 353 -21.23 24.55 9.19
N PHE A 354 -21.93 24.35 8.07
CA PHE A 354 -21.36 23.86 6.82
C PHE A 354 -20.10 24.63 6.42
N ASP A 355 -20.16 25.97 6.42
CA ASP A 355 -19.09 26.86 5.95
C ASP A 355 -17.84 26.84 6.85
N VAL A 356 -17.88 26.18 8.01
CA VAL A 356 -16.73 25.98 8.90
C VAL A 356 -16.24 24.54 8.85
N ILE A 357 -17.17 23.58 8.93
CA ILE A 357 -16.80 22.14 9.08
C ILE A 357 -16.20 21.59 7.77
N ILE A 358 -16.80 21.89 6.62
CA ILE A 358 -16.35 21.33 5.34
C ILE A 358 -14.95 21.84 4.94
N PRO A 359 -14.62 23.14 5.02
CA PRO A 359 -13.26 23.60 4.80
C PRO A 359 -12.24 22.99 5.75
N LEU A 360 -12.59 22.81 7.03
CA LEU A 360 -11.70 22.14 8.00
C LEU A 360 -11.41 20.70 7.59
N LEU A 361 -12.44 19.93 7.20
CA LEU A 361 -12.29 18.54 6.77
C LEU A 361 -11.45 18.44 5.49
N ILE A 362 -11.66 19.31 4.51
CA ILE A 362 -10.87 19.34 3.27
C ILE A 362 -9.41 19.71 3.59
N ASN A 363 -9.17 20.71 4.45
CA ASN A 363 -7.82 21.07 4.85
C ASN A 363 -7.11 19.95 5.62
N ILE A 364 -7.82 19.18 6.45
CA ILE A 364 -7.27 17.99 7.13
C ILE A 364 -6.90 16.92 6.09
N MET A 365 -7.71 16.72 5.06
CA MET A 365 -7.40 15.79 3.97
C MET A 365 -6.19 16.24 3.14
N LEU A 366 -6.05 17.56 2.88
CA LEU A 366 -4.90 18.12 2.17
C LEU A 366 -3.62 18.12 3.03
N LEU A 367 -3.75 18.29 4.36
CA LEU A 367 -2.64 18.20 5.30
C LEU A 367 -2.01 16.79 5.27
N ASP A 368 -2.83 15.76 5.24
CA ASP A 368 -2.40 14.38 5.11
C ASP A 368 -3.46 13.55 4.35
N PRO A 369 -3.23 13.23 3.08
CA PRO A 369 -4.17 12.49 2.24
C PRO A 369 -4.59 11.12 2.80
N ARG A 370 -3.85 10.55 3.76
CA ARG A 370 -4.22 9.31 4.45
C ARG A 370 -5.51 9.45 5.27
N TYR A 371 -5.93 10.67 5.57
CA TYR A 371 -7.22 10.95 6.22
C TYR A 371 -8.39 10.96 5.22
N GLY A 372 -8.13 11.00 3.92
CA GLY A 372 -9.13 11.17 2.88
C GLY A 372 -10.31 10.20 2.97
N LYS A 373 -10.05 8.91 3.20
CA LYS A 373 -11.11 7.89 3.35
C LYS A 373 -12.10 8.20 4.50
N TYR A 374 -11.63 8.76 5.60
CA TYR A 374 -12.48 9.12 6.73
C TYR A 374 -13.30 10.38 6.45
N VAL A 375 -12.68 11.37 5.78
CA VAL A 375 -13.37 12.60 5.37
C VAL A 375 -14.45 12.30 4.35
N ILE A 376 -14.14 11.50 3.32
CA ILE A 376 -15.10 11.08 2.29
C ILE A 376 -16.26 10.30 2.92
N GLY A 377 -15.96 9.34 3.80
CA GLY A 377 -16.98 8.56 4.50
C GLY A 377 -17.89 9.41 5.39
N PHE A 378 -17.35 10.45 6.06
CA PHE A 378 -18.16 11.41 6.81
C PHE A 378 -19.07 12.23 5.88
N MET A 379 -18.54 12.73 4.75
CA MET A 379 -19.34 13.50 3.78
C MET A 379 -20.43 12.64 3.14
N GLU A 380 -20.13 11.40 2.78
CA GLU A 380 -21.11 10.45 2.24
C GLU A 380 -22.24 10.18 3.23
N SER A 381 -21.92 9.92 4.51
CA SER A 381 -22.90 9.66 5.57
C SER A 381 -23.77 10.88 5.91
N ASN A 382 -23.32 12.08 5.57
CA ASN A 382 -24.04 13.34 5.81
C ASN A 382 -24.49 14.02 4.51
N ARG A 383 -24.64 13.27 3.43
CA ARG A 383 -24.90 13.84 2.08
C ARG A 383 -26.14 14.74 2.02
N GLU A 384 -27.19 14.37 2.74
CA GLU A 384 -28.45 15.10 2.75
C GLU A 384 -28.34 16.47 3.43
N GLU A 385 -27.41 16.62 4.36
CA GLU A 385 -27.14 17.86 5.10
C GLU A 385 -26.11 18.76 4.36
N LEU A 386 -25.51 18.28 3.27
CA LEU A 386 -24.48 19.03 2.52
C LEU A 386 -25.10 20.08 1.60
N ASN A 387 -24.50 21.26 1.55
CA ASN A 387 -24.72 22.19 0.45
C ASN A 387 -23.95 21.71 -0.80
N ILE A 388 -24.60 20.88 -1.62
CA ILE A 388 -23.99 20.20 -2.77
C ILE A 388 -23.35 21.20 -3.74
N ALA A 389 -24.01 22.33 -4.05
CA ALA A 389 -23.47 23.31 -4.99
C ALA A 389 -22.15 23.96 -4.51
N LYS A 390 -22.07 24.31 -3.22
CA LYS A 390 -20.82 24.82 -2.63
C LYS A 390 -19.74 23.75 -2.59
N LEU A 391 -20.08 22.53 -2.21
CA LEU A 391 -19.12 21.40 -2.12
C LEU A 391 -18.57 21.06 -3.50
N GLU A 392 -19.42 20.97 -4.53
CA GLU A 392 -19.00 20.71 -5.91
C GLU A 392 -17.98 21.75 -6.39
N LYS A 393 -18.24 23.02 -6.12
CA LYS A 393 -17.32 24.10 -6.49
C LYS A 393 -15.95 23.89 -5.85
N VAL A 394 -15.90 23.74 -4.52
CA VAL A 394 -14.65 23.57 -3.78
C VAL A 394 -13.89 22.32 -4.22
N VAL A 395 -14.60 21.18 -4.35
CA VAL A 395 -13.98 19.90 -4.74
C VAL A 395 -13.40 19.98 -6.16
N ASN A 396 -14.10 20.62 -7.11
CA ASN A 396 -13.59 20.78 -8.48
C ASN A 396 -12.42 21.76 -8.58
N GLU A 397 -12.44 22.85 -7.80
CA GLU A 397 -11.32 23.80 -7.73
C GLU A 397 -10.06 23.13 -7.16
N GLU A 398 -10.19 22.39 -6.06
CA GLU A 398 -9.06 21.66 -5.47
C GLU A 398 -8.60 20.50 -6.37
N LEU A 399 -9.50 19.75 -6.98
CA LEU A 399 -9.14 18.74 -7.99
C LEU A 399 -8.31 19.37 -9.11
N GLY A 400 -8.77 20.51 -9.65
CA GLY A 400 -8.08 21.21 -10.73
C GLY A 400 -6.66 21.64 -10.36
N LYS A 401 -6.44 22.16 -9.13
CA LYS A 401 -5.13 22.55 -8.60
C LYS A 401 -4.21 21.33 -8.43
N ASN A 402 -4.73 20.25 -7.84
CA ASN A 402 -3.94 19.03 -7.61
C ASN A 402 -3.53 18.36 -8.93
N LEU A 403 -4.39 18.40 -9.96
CA LEU A 403 -4.04 17.91 -11.31
C LEU A 403 -2.95 18.77 -11.97
N GLU A 404 -2.96 20.09 -11.79
CA GLU A 404 -1.93 21.01 -12.30
C GLU A 404 -0.58 20.81 -11.60
N GLN A 405 -0.59 20.44 -10.33
CA GLN A 405 0.60 20.19 -9.52
C GLN A 405 1.07 18.72 -9.57
N GLU A 406 0.42 17.88 -10.37
CA GLU A 406 0.72 16.44 -10.51
C GLU A 406 0.64 15.66 -9.18
N LEU A 407 -0.21 16.12 -8.26
CA LEU A 407 -0.46 15.49 -6.97
C LEU A 407 -1.48 14.35 -7.15
N GLN A 408 -1.01 13.21 -7.66
CA GLN A 408 -1.86 12.11 -8.13
C GLN A 408 -2.77 11.53 -7.05
N GLN A 409 -2.26 11.27 -5.85
CA GLN A 409 -3.07 10.72 -4.75
C GLN A 409 -4.17 11.69 -4.32
N GLU A 410 -3.84 12.97 -4.18
CA GLU A 410 -4.76 14.02 -3.78
C GLU A 410 -5.86 14.19 -4.84
N ALA A 411 -5.48 14.25 -6.11
CA ALA A 411 -6.44 14.31 -7.22
C ALA A 411 -7.36 13.07 -7.24
N LEU A 412 -6.80 11.88 -7.03
CA LEU A 412 -7.56 10.63 -6.98
C LEU A 412 -8.56 10.60 -5.81
N LEU A 413 -8.20 11.16 -4.64
CA LEU A 413 -9.12 11.29 -3.50
C LEU A 413 -10.29 12.22 -3.82
N PHE A 414 -10.07 13.36 -4.49
CA PHE A 414 -11.15 14.24 -4.90
C PHE A 414 -12.06 13.59 -5.95
N LEU A 415 -11.51 12.82 -6.90
CA LEU A 415 -12.30 12.03 -7.84
C LEU A 415 -13.14 10.96 -7.13
N HIS A 416 -12.55 10.29 -6.15
CA HIS A 416 -13.26 9.31 -5.33
C HIS A 416 -14.38 9.97 -4.52
N MET A 417 -14.14 11.18 -3.97
CA MET A 417 -15.17 11.98 -3.29
C MET A 417 -16.30 12.35 -4.24
N ILE A 418 -16.00 12.80 -5.45
CA ILE A 418 -16.99 13.11 -6.49
C ILE A 418 -17.92 11.92 -6.70
N LYS A 419 -17.34 10.73 -6.86
CA LYS A 419 -18.09 9.49 -7.10
C LYS A 419 -18.92 9.08 -5.88
N ARG A 420 -18.35 8.99 -4.68
CA ARG A 420 -19.01 8.51 -3.45
C ARG A 420 -20.12 9.46 -2.97
N VAL A 421 -19.86 10.76 -3.00
CA VAL A 421 -20.83 11.77 -2.57
C VAL A 421 -21.84 12.13 -3.69
N LYS A 422 -21.63 11.59 -4.91
CA LYS A 422 -22.43 11.87 -6.12
C LYS A 422 -22.46 13.37 -6.45
N LEU A 423 -21.26 13.95 -6.59
CA LEU A 423 -21.06 15.33 -7.03
C LEU A 423 -20.84 15.36 -8.54
N SER A 424 -21.05 16.55 -9.15
CA SER A 424 -20.68 16.75 -10.55
C SER A 424 -19.18 17.03 -10.68
N ILE A 425 -18.58 16.58 -11.78
CA ILE A 425 -17.23 16.94 -12.19
C ILE A 425 -17.26 18.00 -13.28
N TYR A 426 -16.31 18.95 -13.28
CA TYR A 426 -16.20 19.95 -14.35
C TYR A 426 -15.49 19.38 -15.58
N GLY A 427 -15.95 19.74 -16.78
CA GLY A 427 -15.37 19.30 -18.05
C GLY A 427 -13.89 19.63 -18.19
N THR A 428 -13.46 20.78 -17.67
CA THR A 428 -12.04 21.18 -17.60
C THR A 428 -11.17 20.16 -16.84
N ASN A 429 -11.67 19.60 -15.74
CA ASN A 429 -10.95 18.59 -14.96
C ASN A 429 -10.89 17.25 -15.71
N VAL A 430 -11.99 16.84 -16.35
CA VAL A 430 -12.00 15.64 -17.22
C VAL A 430 -10.94 15.76 -18.32
N ILE A 431 -10.83 16.93 -18.97
CA ILE A 431 -9.82 17.20 -20.01
C ILE A 431 -8.40 17.02 -19.44
N LYS A 432 -8.12 17.61 -18.25
CA LYS A 432 -6.80 17.51 -17.61
C LYS A 432 -6.44 16.06 -17.28
N ILE A 433 -7.39 15.29 -16.72
CA ILE A 433 -7.19 13.87 -16.37
C ILE A 433 -6.85 13.05 -17.61
N LEU A 434 -7.62 13.21 -18.69
CA LEU A 434 -7.39 12.46 -19.93
C LEU A 434 -6.09 12.85 -20.65
N LYS A 435 -5.58 14.07 -20.45
CA LYS A 435 -4.27 14.48 -20.96
C LYS A 435 -3.13 13.79 -20.21
N ASN A 436 -3.23 13.71 -18.89
CA ASN A 436 -2.22 13.11 -18.01
C ASN A 436 -2.29 11.58 -18.00
N TYR A 437 -3.47 11.01 -18.28
CA TYR A 437 -3.83 9.58 -18.38
C TYR A 437 -3.18 8.68 -17.31
N GLU A 438 -3.11 9.17 -16.06
CA GLU A 438 -2.83 8.31 -14.92
C GLU A 438 -3.94 7.27 -14.78
N ASP A 439 -3.60 5.98 -14.63
CA ASP A 439 -4.52 4.85 -14.80
C ASP A 439 -5.80 4.99 -13.95
N PHE A 440 -5.67 5.20 -12.65
CA PHE A 440 -6.80 5.23 -11.73
C PHE A 440 -7.74 6.39 -12.02
N SER A 441 -7.19 7.60 -12.19
CA SER A 441 -7.97 8.80 -12.47
C SER A 441 -8.63 8.74 -13.84
N ALA A 442 -7.92 8.22 -14.84
CA ALA A 442 -8.44 8.07 -16.20
C ALA A 442 -9.61 7.07 -16.25
N ILE A 443 -9.53 5.94 -15.55
CA ILE A 443 -10.62 4.95 -15.46
C ILE A 443 -11.87 5.59 -14.86
N ILE A 444 -11.75 6.29 -13.73
CA ILE A 444 -12.89 6.95 -13.07
C ILE A 444 -13.50 8.02 -13.97
N ALA A 445 -12.67 8.87 -14.57
CA ALA A 445 -13.16 9.96 -15.45
C ALA A 445 -13.86 9.43 -16.70
N LEU A 446 -13.33 8.39 -17.34
CA LEU A 446 -13.95 7.72 -18.49
C LEU A 446 -15.27 7.04 -18.12
N ASP A 447 -15.33 6.44 -16.93
CA ASP A 447 -16.55 5.82 -16.43
C ASP A 447 -17.65 6.85 -16.20
N ILE A 448 -17.35 7.95 -15.50
CA ILE A 448 -18.29 9.07 -15.31
C ILE A 448 -18.71 9.64 -16.66
N TRP A 449 -17.77 9.88 -17.59
CA TRP A 449 -18.10 10.41 -18.92
C TRP A 449 -19.05 9.50 -19.69
N LYS A 450 -18.84 8.21 -19.65
CA LYS A 450 -19.59 7.25 -20.46
C LYS A 450 -20.93 6.87 -19.85
N ARG A 451 -20.99 6.64 -18.56
CA ARG A 451 -22.17 6.07 -17.87
C ARG A 451 -22.98 7.11 -17.10
N GLU A 452 -22.31 8.14 -16.61
CA GLU A 452 -22.89 9.14 -15.72
C GLU A 452 -22.75 10.54 -16.32
N ASN A 453 -22.92 10.67 -17.63
CA ASN A 453 -22.67 11.90 -18.41
C ASN A 453 -23.43 13.13 -17.88
N GLY A 454 -24.59 12.94 -17.22
CA GLY A 454 -25.33 13.99 -16.52
C GLY A 454 -24.56 14.64 -15.34
N PHE A 455 -23.59 13.94 -14.77
CA PHE A 455 -22.74 14.48 -13.72
C PHE A 455 -21.51 15.25 -14.24
N VAL A 456 -21.35 15.40 -15.57
CA VAL A 456 -20.27 16.22 -16.14
C VAL A 456 -20.81 17.59 -16.51
N LYS A 457 -20.53 18.60 -15.68
CA LYS A 457 -20.86 20.01 -15.98
C LYS A 457 -19.84 20.56 -16.97
N ARG A 458 -20.28 20.85 -18.19
CA ARG A 458 -19.44 21.24 -19.33
C ARG A 458 -20.11 22.18 -20.31
N THR A 459 -19.33 22.98 -20.97
CA THR A 459 -19.70 23.73 -22.17
C THR A 459 -19.69 22.82 -23.42
N ARG A 460 -20.23 23.30 -24.52
CA ARG A 460 -20.16 22.61 -25.83
C ARG A 460 -18.70 22.45 -26.29
N THR A 461 -17.87 23.46 -26.10
CA THR A 461 -16.45 23.45 -26.46
C THR A 461 -15.69 22.41 -25.65
N GLU A 462 -15.93 22.33 -24.35
CA GLU A 462 -15.30 21.30 -23.47
C GLU A 462 -15.73 19.89 -23.88
N ALA A 463 -16.98 19.68 -24.28
CA ALA A 463 -17.42 18.36 -24.74
C ALA A 463 -16.70 17.92 -26.03
N VAL A 464 -16.44 18.86 -26.97
CA VAL A 464 -15.64 18.60 -28.17
C VAL A 464 -14.17 18.24 -27.76
N GLU A 465 -13.61 18.99 -26.82
CA GLU A 465 -12.24 18.76 -26.36
C GLU A 465 -12.12 17.44 -25.61
N ILE A 466 -13.07 17.07 -24.76
CA ILE A 466 -13.09 15.75 -24.07
C ILE A 466 -13.07 14.63 -25.11
N ASN A 467 -13.93 14.71 -26.15
CA ASN A 467 -13.97 13.72 -27.22
C ASN A 467 -12.65 13.65 -27.99
N ARG A 468 -11.96 14.78 -28.18
CA ARG A 468 -10.64 14.84 -28.79
C ARG A 468 -9.60 14.11 -27.91
N GLN A 469 -9.60 14.33 -26.59
CA GLN A 469 -8.69 13.66 -25.66
C GLN A 469 -8.97 12.16 -25.58
N ILE A 470 -10.24 11.73 -25.61
CA ILE A 470 -10.60 10.31 -25.70
C ILE A 470 -10.00 9.66 -26.96
N LYS A 471 -10.06 10.33 -28.13
CA LYS A 471 -9.44 9.83 -29.36
C LYS A 471 -7.91 9.75 -29.24
N ASN A 472 -7.28 10.74 -28.61
CA ASN A 472 -5.84 10.74 -28.37
C ASN A 472 -5.42 9.59 -27.45
N LEU A 473 -6.16 9.38 -26.36
CA LEU A 473 -5.92 8.27 -25.44
C LEU A 473 -6.10 6.92 -26.15
N ALA A 474 -7.15 6.78 -26.97
CA ALA A 474 -7.37 5.57 -27.76
C ALA A 474 -6.18 5.23 -28.66
N LYS A 475 -5.60 6.23 -29.34
CA LYS A 475 -4.41 6.05 -30.18
C LYS A 475 -3.17 5.61 -29.36
N LYS A 476 -2.98 6.16 -28.16
CA LYS A 476 -1.90 5.74 -27.25
C LYS A 476 -2.07 4.28 -26.86
N LEU A 477 -3.28 3.90 -26.39
CA LEU A 477 -3.57 2.53 -25.95
C LEU A 477 -3.53 1.48 -27.06
N GLU A 478 -3.58 1.86 -28.34
CA GLU A 478 -3.38 0.92 -29.45
C GLU A 478 -1.98 0.27 -29.43
N ASN A 479 -0.97 1.00 -28.95
CA ASN A 479 0.42 0.57 -28.88
C ASN A 479 0.83 0.04 -27.50
N GLU A 480 -0.05 0.14 -26.50
CA GLU A 480 0.22 -0.38 -25.16
C GLU A 480 0.11 -1.91 -25.13
N THR A 481 0.78 -2.52 -24.15
CA THR A 481 0.73 -3.96 -23.90
C THR A 481 0.25 -4.25 -22.48
N TYR A 482 -0.27 -5.44 -22.27
CA TYR A 482 -0.61 -5.88 -20.91
C TYR A 482 0.60 -6.11 -20.02
N CYS A 483 1.81 -6.18 -20.57
CA CYS A 483 3.06 -6.21 -19.80
C CYS A 483 3.54 -4.80 -19.39
N GLY A 484 2.97 -3.75 -20.00
CA GLY A 484 3.38 -2.35 -19.80
C GLY A 484 2.83 -1.74 -18.51
N GLU A 485 3.25 -0.50 -18.23
CA GLU A 485 2.89 0.27 -17.05
C GLU A 485 1.43 0.74 -17.01
N HIS A 486 0.70 0.67 -18.13
CA HIS A 486 -0.70 1.02 -18.25
C HIS A 486 -1.64 -0.20 -18.38
N TRP A 487 -1.22 -1.37 -17.88
CA TRP A 487 -2.00 -2.60 -18.00
C TRP A 487 -3.40 -2.49 -17.37
N LEU A 488 -3.55 -1.75 -16.28
CA LEU A 488 -4.82 -1.59 -15.57
C LEU A 488 -5.79 -0.75 -16.41
N LEU A 489 -5.35 0.41 -16.88
CA LEU A 489 -6.16 1.27 -17.76
C LEU A 489 -6.55 0.52 -19.03
N LEU A 490 -5.59 -0.15 -19.69
CA LEU A 490 -5.84 -0.94 -20.89
C LEU A 490 -6.87 -2.04 -20.65
N TYR A 491 -6.77 -2.76 -19.53
CA TYR A 491 -7.69 -3.83 -19.18
C TYR A 491 -9.11 -3.31 -18.91
N GLU A 492 -9.26 -2.31 -18.04
CA GLU A 492 -10.58 -1.77 -17.65
C GLU A 492 -11.26 -1.05 -18.81
N VAL A 493 -10.51 -0.34 -19.67
CA VAL A 493 -11.04 0.26 -20.90
C VAL A 493 -11.61 -0.81 -21.82
N ASN A 494 -10.91 -1.91 -22.05
CA ASN A 494 -11.38 -3.02 -22.88
C ASN A 494 -12.53 -3.77 -22.23
N ARG A 495 -12.46 -4.02 -20.94
CA ARG A 495 -13.43 -4.79 -20.13
C ARG A 495 -14.78 -4.05 -20.07
N HIS A 496 -14.76 -2.77 -19.81
CA HIS A 496 -15.95 -1.93 -19.65
C HIS A 496 -16.31 -1.16 -20.93
N LYS A 497 -15.54 -1.34 -22.03
CA LYS A 497 -15.74 -0.64 -23.31
C LYS A 497 -15.80 0.89 -23.13
N LEU A 498 -14.92 1.44 -22.25
CA LEU A 498 -15.00 2.85 -21.86
C LEU A 498 -14.71 3.83 -23.01
N LEU A 499 -13.89 3.46 -23.99
CA LEU A 499 -13.59 4.31 -25.15
C LEU A 499 -14.49 3.99 -26.34
N SER A 500 -14.55 2.73 -26.76
CA SER A 500 -15.37 2.25 -27.87
C SER A 500 -15.57 0.72 -27.76
N ASN A 501 -16.27 0.14 -28.74
CA ASN A 501 -16.39 -1.32 -28.85
C ASN A 501 -15.12 -1.99 -29.42
N LYS A 502 -14.15 -1.21 -29.92
CA LYS A 502 -12.86 -1.69 -30.40
C LYS A 502 -12.02 -2.16 -29.20
N LYS A 503 -11.24 -3.22 -29.38
CA LYS A 503 -10.22 -3.64 -28.41
C LYS A 503 -8.92 -2.89 -28.67
N TYR A 504 -8.31 -2.44 -27.61
CA TYR A 504 -7.02 -1.72 -27.60
C TYR A 504 -5.92 -2.63 -27.09
N GLY A 505 -4.67 -2.28 -27.35
CA GLY A 505 -3.47 -2.96 -26.91
C GLY A 505 -2.81 -3.83 -27.98
N TYR A 506 -1.49 -3.86 -27.94
CA TYR A 506 -0.67 -4.70 -28.82
C TYR A 506 -0.90 -6.19 -28.52
N LYS A 507 -0.93 -7.02 -29.55
CA LYS A 507 -1.21 -8.46 -29.43
C LYS A 507 0.02 -9.22 -28.95
N GLU A 508 0.12 -9.47 -27.67
CA GLU A 508 1.04 -10.44 -27.07
C GLU A 508 0.27 -11.75 -26.79
N PRO A 509 0.47 -12.83 -27.55
CA PRO A 509 -0.48 -13.97 -27.56
C PRO A 509 -0.74 -14.56 -26.17
N LYS A 510 0.31 -14.86 -25.39
CA LYS A 510 0.17 -15.57 -24.10
C LYS A 510 -0.35 -14.68 -22.98
N MET A 511 0.14 -13.45 -22.86
CA MET A 511 -0.38 -12.49 -21.87
C MET A 511 -1.83 -12.11 -22.21
N ASN A 512 -2.15 -11.95 -23.48
CA ASN A 512 -3.52 -11.76 -23.92
C ASN A 512 -4.43 -12.93 -23.49
N ASP A 513 -3.95 -14.17 -23.48
CA ASP A 513 -4.75 -15.32 -23.07
C ASP A 513 -5.07 -15.31 -21.57
N PHE A 514 -4.13 -14.86 -20.73
CA PHE A 514 -4.39 -14.62 -19.31
C PHE A 514 -5.47 -13.54 -19.11
N PHE A 515 -5.35 -12.40 -19.77
CA PHE A 515 -6.36 -11.32 -19.67
C PHE A 515 -7.70 -11.70 -20.31
N LYS A 516 -7.71 -12.52 -21.37
CA LYS A 516 -8.96 -13.13 -21.90
C LYS A 516 -9.62 -14.05 -20.87
N LEU A 517 -8.81 -14.82 -20.11
CA LEU A 517 -9.31 -15.66 -19.03
C LEU A 517 -9.96 -14.81 -17.92
N LEU A 518 -9.34 -13.69 -17.52
CA LEU A 518 -9.94 -12.73 -16.59
C LEU A 518 -11.29 -12.20 -17.14
N CYS A 519 -11.33 -11.78 -18.39
CA CYS A 519 -12.56 -11.30 -19.03
C CYS A 519 -13.65 -12.37 -19.08
N LYS A 520 -13.31 -13.62 -19.43
CA LYS A 520 -14.24 -14.76 -19.48
C LYS A 520 -14.88 -15.04 -18.12
N ASN A 521 -14.10 -14.87 -17.05
CA ASN A 521 -14.55 -15.05 -15.67
C ASN A 521 -15.18 -13.78 -15.07
N ASN A 522 -15.44 -12.76 -15.88
CA ASN A 522 -16.11 -11.53 -15.46
C ASN A 522 -15.33 -10.71 -14.41
N ILE A 523 -14.01 -10.91 -14.32
CA ILE A 523 -13.15 -10.21 -13.36
C ILE A 523 -12.97 -8.76 -13.79
N SER A 524 -12.98 -7.85 -12.84
CA SER A 524 -12.65 -6.42 -12.98
C SER A 524 -11.95 -5.99 -11.70
N PHE A 525 -11.00 -5.10 -11.84
CA PHE A 525 -10.30 -4.45 -10.72
C PHE A 525 -10.92 -3.09 -10.35
N TYR A 526 -11.92 -2.68 -11.10
CA TYR A 526 -12.67 -1.44 -10.87
C TYR A 526 -14.16 -1.77 -10.72
N SER A 527 -14.70 -1.40 -9.58
CA SER A 527 -16.11 -1.55 -9.24
C SER A 527 -16.82 -0.19 -9.28
N ASN A 528 -18.04 -0.23 -9.80
CA ASN A 528 -18.89 0.97 -9.89
C ASN A 528 -19.60 1.25 -8.56
N GLY A 529 -19.10 0.90 -7.42
CA GLY A 529 -19.69 1.26 -6.11
C GLY A 529 -21.20 0.96 -5.97
#